data_9a60619b6b7f0c0ff24825cedee3e003
#
_entry.id   9a60619b6b7f0c0ff24825cedee3e003
#
_cell.length_a   1.000
_cell.length_b   1.000
_cell.length_c   1.000
_cell.angle_alpha   90.00
_cell.angle_beta   90.00
_cell.angle_gamma   90.00
#
_symmetry.space_group_name_H-M   'P 1'
#
loop_
_entity.id
_entity.type
_entity.pdbx_description
1 polymer ?
#
loop_
_entity_poly.entity_id
_entity_poly.type
_entity_poly.pdbx_seq_one_letter_code
_entity_poly.pdbx_strand_id
1 'polypeptide(L)'
;MKQYLLFDLDGTLTDPMVGITSSVQYALEKFGVRVRYLKELIPFIGPPLAESFQKFYGFSKEDAERAIQYYREYYAPKGIFENEVYEGIQEMLAHLTEAGFTLLVATSKPTVFARKVLKHFGMEDYF
;
A
#
# COMPACT_ATOMS: atom_id res chain seq x y z
N MET A 1 26.99 -18.65 -0.57
CA MET A 1 26.52 -17.64 0.40
C MET A 1 25.13 -17.18 -0.01
N LYS A 2 24.16 -17.27 0.91
CA LYS A 2 22.82 -16.78 0.65
C LYS A 2 22.78 -15.26 0.75
N GLN A 3 22.23 -14.62 -0.27
CA GLN A 3 22.02 -13.18 -0.27
C GLN A 3 20.52 -12.88 -0.20
N TYR A 4 20.17 -11.90 0.61
CA TYR A 4 18.79 -11.48 0.83
C TYR A 4 18.59 -10.11 0.23
N LEU A 5 17.47 -9.91 -0.46
CA LEU A 5 17.07 -8.62 -0.99
C LEU A 5 15.74 -8.23 -0.38
N LEU A 6 15.67 -7.00 0.11
CA LEU A 6 14.47 -6.44 0.71
C LEU A 6 13.80 -5.49 -0.27
N PHE A 7 12.50 -5.67 -0.47
CA PHE A 7 11.70 -4.81 -1.34
C PHE A 7 10.58 -4.16 -0.55
N ASP A 8 10.40 -2.87 -0.74
CA ASP A 8 9.16 -2.21 -0.35
C ASP A 8 8.06 -2.64 -1.33
N LEU A 9 6.81 -2.53 -0.93
CA LEU A 9 5.68 -2.92 -1.76
C LEU A 9 5.07 -1.71 -2.46
N ASP A 10 4.37 -0.87 -1.72
CA ASP A 10 3.64 0.27 -2.28
C ASP A 10 4.60 1.34 -2.81
N GLY A 11 4.48 1.65 -4.10
CA GLY A 11 5.35 2.62 -4.75
C GLY A 11 6.68 2.05 -5.24
N THR A 12 6.93 0.76 -5.03
CA THR A 12 8.16 0.07 -5.45
C THR A 12 7.83 -1.13 -6.36
N LEU A 13 7.13 -2.12 -5.85
CA LEU A 13 6.71 -3.28 -6.63
C LEU A 13 5.38 -3.02 -7.34
N THR A 14 4.50 -2.29 -6.68
CA THR A 14 3.18 -1.96 -7.18
C THR A 14 2.89 -0.47 -7.13
N ASP A 15 1.98 -0.03 -7.98
CA ASP A 15 1.46 1.33 -7.97
C ASP A 15 0.01 1.31 -7.44
N PRO A 16 -0.17 1.53 -6.14
CA PRO A 16 -1.49 1.48 -5.50
C PRO A 16 -2.20 2.83 -5.50
N MET A 17 -1.80 3.77 -6.34
CA MET A 17 -2.24 5.16 -6.25
C MET A 17 -3.75 5.30 -6.17
N VAL A 18 -4.49 4.68 -7.06
CA VAL A 18 -5.96 4.80 -7.09
C VAL A 18 -6.59 4.20 -5.84
N GLY A 19 -6.16 2.99 -5.47
CA GLY A 19 -6.75 2.28 -4.33
C GLY A 19 -6.50 2.97 -3.00
N ILE A 20 -5.26 3.39 -2.74
CA ILE A 20 -4.92 4.05 -1.48
C ILE A 20 -5.56 5.43 -1.41
N THR A 21 -5.43 6.25 -2.45
CA THR A 21 -5.97 7.61 -2.42
C THR A 21 -7.50 7.62 -2.37
N SER A 22 -8.16 6.70 -3.06
CA SER A 22 -9.61 6.56 -2.97
C SER A 22 -10.07 6.15 -1.56
N SER A 23 -9.32 5.27 -0.92
CA SER A 23 -9.60 4.83 0.46
C SER A 23 -9.42 5.97 1.46
N VAL A 24 -8.38 6.78 1.28
CA VAL A 24 -8.15 7.98 2.12
C VAL A 24 -9.26 9.00 1.89
N GLN A 25 -9.64 9.24 0.65
CA GLN A 25 -10.74 10.15 0.32
C GLN A 25 -12.04 9.71 1.01
N TYR A 26 -12.35 8.42 0.93
CA TYR A 26 -13.52 7.85 1.61
C TYR A 26 -13.47 8.11 3.11
N ALA A 27 -12.33 7.88 3.75
CA ALA A 27 -12.16 8.10 5.18
C ALA A 27 -12.33 9.58 5.55
N LEU A 28 -11.70 10.48 4.79
CA LEU A 28 -11.78 11.92 5.02
C LEU A 28 -13.21 12.46 4.90
N GLU A 29 -13.97 11.94 3.95
CA GLU A 29 -15.37 12.33 3.78
C GLU A 29 -16.22 12.01 5.01
N LYS A 30 -15.89 10.95 5.76
CA LYS A 30 -16.58 10.61 7.01
C LYS A 30 -16.34 11.66 8.10
N PHE A 31 -15.29 12.46 7.98
CA PHE A 31 -14.99 13.58 8.89
C PHE A 31 -15.41 14.93 8.30
N GLY A 32 -16.13 14.93 7.19
CA GLY A 32 -16.56 16.16 6.53
C GLY A 32 -15.48 16.87 5.74
N VAL A 33 -14.36 16.21 5.50
CA VAL A 33 -13.25 16.77 4.71
C VAL A 33 -13.41 16.32 3.25
N ARG A 34 -13.55 17.28 2.36
CA ARG A 34 -13.64 17.03 0.93
C ARG A 34 -12.30 17.18 0.26
N VAL A 35 -11.86 16.13 -0.44
CA VAL A 35 -10.69 16.18 -1.29
C VAL A 35 -11.15 16.06 -2.74
N ARG A 36 -10.85 17.07 -3.53
CA ARG A 36 -11.33 17.18 -4.90
C ARG A 36 -10.56 16.28 -5.88
N TYR A 37 -9.24 16.19 -5.68
CA TYR A 37 -8.37 15.44 -6.59
C TYR A 37 -7.58 14.40 -5.82
N LEU A 38 -7.64 13.15 -6.27
CA LEU A 38 -6.93 12.05 -5.61
C LEU A 38 -5.42 12.28 -5.54
N LYS A 39 -4.85 12.98 -6.51
CA LYS A 39 -3.41 13.28 -6.51
C LYS A 39 -2.94 14.06 -5.29
N GLU A 40 -3.84 14.79 -4.63
CA GLU A 40 -3.51 15.50 -3.39
C GLU A 40 -3.21 14.54 -2.24
N LEU A 41 -3.62 13.30 -2.36
CA LEU A 41 -3.46 12.26 -1.34
C LEU A 41 -2.30 11.32 -1.60
N ILE A 42 -1.52 11.54 -2.67
CA ILE A 42 -0.35 10.72 -2.99
C ILE A 42 0.63 10.60 -1.81
N PRO A 43 0.87 11.66 -0.99
CA PRO A 43 1.77 11.53 0.17
C PRO A 43 1.36 10.48 1.21
N PHE A 44 0.12 9.97 1.15
CA PHE A 44 -0.31 8.86 2.01
C PHE A 44 0.26 7.50 1.59
N ILE A 45 0.83 7.41 0.40
CA ILE A 45 1.37 6.14 -0.12
C ILE A 45 2.75 5.89 0.49
N GLY A 46 2.88 4.78 1.22
CA GLY A 46 4.14 4.35 1.84
C GLY A 46 4.18 4.54 3.35
N PRO A 47 4.08 5.77 3.89
CA PRO A 47 4.13 5.97 5.34
C PRO A 47 2.94 5.33 6.07
N PRO A 48 3.07 5.06 7.38
CA PRO A 48 1.93 4.58 8.18
C PRO A 48 0.76 5.58 8.13
N LEU A 49 -0.44 5.07 7.94
CA LEU A 49 -1.64 5.90 7.78
C LEU A 49 -1.90 6.82 8.98
N ALA A 50 -1.71 6.31 10.20
CA ALA A 50 -1.95 7.10 11.39
C ALA A 50 -1.09 8.38 11.43
N GLU A 51 0.18 8.25 11.07
CA GLU A 51 1.10 9.40 11.01
C GLU A 51 0.65 10.40 9.95
N SER A 52 0.23 9.91 8.79
CA SER A 52 -0.18 10.76 7.68
C SER A 52 -1.45 11.53 7.98
N PHE A 53 -2.46 10.90 8.60
CA PHE A 53 -3.68 11.60 9.00
C PHE A 53 -3.38 12.70 10.02
N GLN A 54 -2.48 12.44 10.96
CA GLN A 54 -2.08 13.44 11.96
C GLN A 54 -1.28 14.56 11.32
N LYS A 55 -0.31 14.22 10.49
CA LYS A 55 0.61 15.20 9.88
C LYS A 55 -0.08 16.09 8.85
N PHE A 56 -0.88 15.51 7.96
CA PHE A 56 -1.44 16.26 6.83
C PHE A 56 -2.77 16.91 7.14
N TYR A 57 -3.54 16.35 8.06
CA TYR A 57 -4.89 16.85 8.37
C TYR A 57 -5.08 17.23 9.83
N GLY A 58 -4.03 17.16 10.63
CA GLY A 58 -4.09 17.60 12.02
C GLY A 58 -5.00 16.75 12.90
N PHE A 59 -5.25 15.50 12.53
CA PHE A 59 -6.11 14.63 13.32
C PHE A 59 -5.47 14.29 14.66
N SER A 60 -6.30 14.14 15.69
CA SER A 60 -5.86 13.55 16.94
C SER A 60 -5.51 12.08 16.71
N LYS A 61 -4.80 11.47 17.66
CA LYS A 61 -4.51 10.03 17.59
C LYS A 61 -5.78 9.20 17.47
N GLU A 62 -6.81 9.56 18.26
CA GLU A 62 -8.09 8.86 18.24
C GLU A 62 -8.80 9.00 16.90
N ASP A 63 -8.84 10.21 16.34
CA ASP A 63 -9.46 10.44 15.04
C ASP A 63 -8.68 9.76 13.91
N ALA A 64 -7.35 9.72 14.01
CA ALA A 64 -6.53 8.99 13.04
C ALA A 64 -6.86 7.49 13.05
N GLU A 65 -7.04 6.91 14.23
CA GLU A 65 -7.44 5.49 14.36
C GLU A 65 -8.83 5.22 13.78
N ARG A 66 -9.78 6.13 13.99
CA ARG A 66 -11.12 6.04 13.39
C ARG A 66 -11.05 6.20 11.88
N ALA A 67 -10.22 7.10 11.39
CA ALA A 67 -10.02 7.29 9.96
C ALA A 67 -9.47 6.02 9.30
N ILE A 68 -8.56 5.31 9.97
CA ILE A 68 -8.04 4.04 9.47
C ILE A 68 -9.15 2.99 9.37
N GLN A 69 -10.07 2.94 10.33
CA GLN A 69 -11.20 2.02 10.27
C GLN A 69 -12.09 2.32 9.05
N TYR A 70 -12.39 3.59 8.80
CA TYR A 70 -13.14 3.99 7.60
C TYR A 70 -12.36 3.69 6.32
N TYR A 71 -11.06 3.95 6.33
CA TYR A 71 -10.17 3.60 5.21
C TYR A 71 -10.31 2.12 4.85
N ARG A 72 -10.28 1.24 5.83
CA ARG A 72 -10.39 -0.20 5.63
C ARG A 72 -11.75 -0.63 5.08
N GLU A 73 -12.80 0.09 5.36
CA GLU A 73 -14.12 -0.20 4.79
C GLU A 73 -14.12 -0.14 3.27
N TYR A 74 -13.34 0.76 2.70
CA TYR A 74 -13.18 0.88 1.25
C TYR A 74 -12.03 0.00 0.76
N TYR A 75 -10.91 0.04 1.46
CA TYR A 75 -9.67 -0.59 1.00
C TYR A 75 -9.76 -2.11 0.97
N ALA A 76 -10.26 -2.73 2.02
CA ALA A 76 -10.26 -4.20 2.12
C ALA A 76 -11.06 -4.88 1.01
N PRO A 77 -12.30 -4.43 0.68
CA PRO A 77 -13.07 -5.09 -0.38
C PRO A 77 -12.78 -4.57 -1.79
N LYS A 78 -12.29 -3.34 -1.94
CA LYS A 78 -12.19 -2.70 -3.25
C LYS A 78 -10.84 -2.05 -3.52
N GLY A 79 -10.41 -1.13 -2.68
CA GLY A 79 -9.22 -0.34 -2.93
C GLY A 79 -7.95 -1.17 -3.08
N ILE A 80 -7.85 -2.27 -2.35
CA ILE A 80 -6.69 -3.17 -2.41
C ILE A 80 -6.47 -3.72 -3.83
N PHE A 81 -7.51 -3.85 -4.63
CA PHE A 81 -7.44 -4.35 -5.99
C PHE A 81 -7.35 -3.24 -7.03
N GLU A 82 -7.50 -1.98 -6.64
CA GLU A 82 -7.29 -0.82 -7.50
C GLU A 82 -5.80 -0.48 -7.52
N ASN A 83 -5.02 -1.37 -8.11
CA ASN A 83 -3.57 -1.44 -7.98
C ASN A 83 -2.98 -2.00 -9.27
N GLU A 84 -1.71 -1.71 -9.53
CA GLU A 84 -1.00 -2.19 -10.72
C GLU A 84 0.42 -2.59 -10.35
N VAL A 85 0.97 -3.58 -11.07
CA VAL A 85 2.39 -3.95 -10.94
C VAL A 85 3.17 -3.09 -11.93
N TYR A 86 4.26 -2.46 -11.49
CA TYR A 86 5.11 -1.71 -12.40
C TYR A 86 5.69 -2.63 -13.47
N GLU A 87 5.87 -2.08 -14.68
CA GLU A 87 6.42 -2.82 -15.80
C GLU A 87 7.81 -3.39 -15.47
N GLY A 88 8.04 -4.65 -15.84
CA GLY A 88 9.33 -5.31 -15.64
C GLY A 88 9.55 -5.90 -14.25
N ILE A 89 8.68 -5.64 -13.29
CA ILE A 89 8.84 -6.12 -11.91
C ILE A 89 8.79 -7.64 -11.84
N GLN A 90 7.79 -8.26 -12.44
CA GLN A 90 7.65 -9.72 -12.36
C GLN A 90 8.83 -10.45 -13.02
N GLU A 91 9.31 -9.93 -14.15
CA GLU A 91 10.48 -10.48 -14.83
C GLU A 91 11.72 -10.36 -13.96
N MET A 92 11.90 -9.19 -13.32
CA MET A 92 13.04 -8.95 -12.42
C MET A 92 13.01 -9.94 -11.24
N LEU A 93 11.85 -10.13 -10.62
CA LEU A 93 11.72 -11.05 -9.48
C LEU A 93 12.05 -12.49 -9.88
N ALA A 94 11.59 -12.92 -11.05
CA ALA A 94 11.90 -14.23 -11.58
C ALA A 94 13.41 -14.41 -11.81
N HIS A 95 14.05 -13.43 -12.43
CA HIS A 95 15.50 -13.46 -12.66
C HIS A 95 16.30 -13.51 -11.36
N LEU A 96 15.93 -12.71 -10.37
CA LEU A 96 16.61 -12.70 -9.08
C LEU A 96 16.46 -14.02 -8.34
N THR A 97 15.27 -14.62 -8.40
CA THR A 97 15.02 -15.93 -7.79
C THR A 97 15.86 -17.01 -8.45
N GLU A 98 15.92 -17.01 -9.78
CA GLU A 98 16.76 -17.95 -10.54
C GLU A 98 18.24 -17.78 -10.24
N ALA A 99 18.67 -16.55 -9.97
CA ALA A 99 20.07 -16.26 -9.62
C ALA A 99 20.42 -16.67 -8.19
N GLY A 100 19.48 -17.19 -7.41
CA GLY A 100 19.70 -17.71 -6.06
C GLY A 100 19.50 -16.70 -4.93
N PHE A 101 18.93 -15.52 -5.21
CA PHE A 101 18.62 -14.55 -4.16
C PHE A 101 17.35 -14.98 -3.42
N THR A 102 17.33 -14.72 -2.11
CA THR A 102 16.11 -14.85 -1.30
C THR A 102 15.48 -13.46 -1.20
N LEU A 103 14.22 -13.36 -1.63
CA LEU A 103 13.52 -12.09 -1.72
C LEU A 103 12.56 -11.92 -0.54
N LEU A 104 12.59 -10.75 0.09
CA LEU A 104 11.77 -10.42 1.24
C LEU A 104 11.04 -9.10 0.98
N VAL A 105 9.82 -9.00 1.49
CA VAL A 105 9.07 -7.75 1.45
C VAL A 105 9.18 -7.06 2.81
N ALA A 106 9.63 -5.81 2.80
CA ALA A 106 9.70 -4.95 3.98
C ALA A 106 8.78 -3.75 3.73
N THR A 107 7.62 -3.73 4.38
CA THR A 107 6.60 -2.72 4.15
C THR A 107 5.91 -2.30 5.45
N SER A 108 5.46 -1.04 5.51
CA SER A 108 4.61 -0.58 6.62
C SER A 108 3.16 -1.06 6.49
N LYS A 109 2.79 -1.62 5.34
CA LYS A 109 1.46 -2.18 5.12
C LYS A 109 1.22 -3.38 6.04
N PRO A 110 0.03 -3.52 6.66
CA PRO A 110 -0.29 -4.72 7.44
C PRO A 110 -0.08 -6.00 6.63
N THR A 111 0.50 -7.02 7.27
CA THR A 111 0.89 -8.27 6.61
C THR A 111 -0.26 -8.92 5.84
N VAL A 112 -1.46 -8.92 6.42
CA VAL A 112 -2.63 -9.54 5.77
C VAL A 112 -2.95 -8.88 4.42
N PHE A 113 -2.82 -7.56 4.34
CA PHE A 113 -3.07 -6.83 3.09
C PHE A 113 -1.92 -7.00 2.11
N ALA A 114 -0.67 -6.96 2.59
CA ALA A 114 0.50 -7.18 1.74
C ALA A 114 0.44 -8.55 1.06
N ARG A 115 0.07 -9.59 1.80
CA ARG A 115 -0.08 -10.93 1.23
C ARG A 115 -1.18 -11.02 0.18
N LYS A 116 -2.32 -10.36 0.43
CA LYS A 116 -3.42 -10.32 -0.53
C LYS A 116 -3.02 -9.66 -1.84
N VAL A 117 -2.25 -8.58 -1.78
CA VAL A 117 -1.73 -7.89 -2.97
C VAL A 117 -0.80 -8.80 -3.75
N LEU A 118 0.17 -9.41 -3.08
CA LEU A 118 1.12 -10.32 -3.74
C LEU A 118 0.42 -11.50 -4.38
N LYS A 119 -0.54 -12.08 -3.69
CA LYS A 119 -1.33 -13.20 -4.21
C LYS A 119 -2.16 -12.78 -5.42
N HIS A 120 -2.79 -11.62 -5.35
CA HIS A 120 -3.63 -11.10 -6.44
C HIS A 120 -2.83 -10.97 -7.74
N PHE A 121 -1.58 -10.53 -7.65
CA PHE A 121 -0.72 -10.35 -8.82
C PHE A 121 0.15 -11.57 -9.14
N GLY A 122 -0.02 -12.68 -8.42
CA GLY A 122 0.75 -13.90 -8.68
C GLY A 122 2.23 -13.78 -8.30
N MET A 123 2.58 -12.91 -7.38
CA MET A 123 3.98 -12.68 -6.95
C MET A 123 4.33 -13.35 -5.62
N GLU A 124 3.36 -13.96 -4.97
CA GLU A 124 3.53 -14.52 -3.62
C GLU A 124 4.70 -15.52 -3.53
N ASP A 125 4.86 -16.36 -4.58
CA ASP A 125 5.84 -17.42 -4.57
C ASP A 125 7.30 -16.95 -4.69
N TYR A 126 7.53 -15.69 -5.06
CA TYR A 126 8.89 -15.14 -5.12
C TYR A 126 9.45 -14.78 -3.75
N PHE A 127 8.61 -14.68 -2.72
CA PHE A 127 9.01 -14.19 -1.39
C PHE A 127 8.89 -15.25 -0.31
#